data_21c9c3382ee7dcc1e9dd61426423896e
#
_entry.id   21c9c3382ee7dcc1e9dd61426423896e
#
_cell.length_a   1.000
_cell.length_b   1.000
_cell.length_c   1.000
_cell.angle_alpha   90.00
_cell.angle_beta   90.00
_cell.angle_gamma   90.00
#
_symmetry.space_group_name_H-M   'P 1'
#
loop_
_entity.id
_entity.type
_entity.pdbx_description
1 polymer ?
#
loop_
_entity_poly.entity_id
_entity_poly.type
_entity_poly.pdbx_seq_one_letter_code
_entity_poly.pdbx_strand_id
1 'polypeptide(L)'
;MLMNTKNRPVYSKKGLLTTIAWNINDEVEYALEGSVFVAGSAIQWLRDGMRMFQRSKDCEEYAKRVETSDGVYVVPAFVGLGTPYWDNDARGAVFGVTRATKKEHFITATIESIAYQSKDVMEVMKEEAGIRIKTLAVDGGASANNYLMQFQASILARSSFRLSVRHGRTCGP
;
A
#
# COMPACT_ATOMS: atom_id res chain seq x y z
N MET A 1 6.78 -0.62 -4.62
CA MET A 1 6.02 0.09 -5.69
C MET A 1 7.03 0.55 -6.72
N LEU A 2 6.68 0.50 -8.01
CA LEU A 2 7.58 0.88 -9.11
C LEU A 2 6.90 1.90 -10.02
N MET A 3 7.64 2.96 -10.40
CA MET A 3 7.22 3.94 -11.39
C MET A 3 8.25 3.95 -12.52
N ASN A 4 7.83 3.60 -13.72
CA ASN A 4 8.69 3.66 -14.90
C ASN A 4 9.01 5.12 -15.27
N THR A 5 10.29 5.44 -15.42
CA THR A 5 10.81 6.76 -15.79
C THR A 5 11.39 6.80 -17.20
N LYS A 6 11.14 5.74 -17.99
CA LYS A 6 11.62 5.53 -19.36
C LYS A 6 13.16 5.49 -19.42
N ASN A 7 13.75 6.08 -20.44
CA ASN A 7 15.20 6.16 -20.66
C ASN A 7 15.91 7.18 -19.74
N ARG A 8 15.20 7.78 -18.79
CA ARG A 8 15.74 8.80 -17.90
C ARG A 8 15.87 8.25 -16.48
N PRO A 9 17.10 8.02 -15.97
CA PRO A 9 17.29 7.73 -14.56
C PRO A 9 16.96 8.98 -13.72
N VAL A 10 16.12 8.82 -12.71
CA VAL A 10 15.77 9.86 -11.75
C VAL A 10 16.40 9.50 -10.42
N TYR A 11 17.32 10.33 -9.94
CA TYR A 11 17.97 10.13 -8.64
C TYR A 11 17.18 10.82 -7.54
N SER A 12 16.62 10.02 -6.66
CA SER A 12 15.79 10.50 -5.57
C SER A 12 16.58 11.21 -4.48
N LYS A 13 16.00 12.28 -3.94
CA LYS A 13 16.48 12.97 -2.73
C LYS A 13 15.55 12.72 -1.52
N LYS A 14 14.45 12.00 -1.74
CA LYS A 14 13.40 11.76 -0.74
C LYS A 14 13.19 10.28 -0.43
N GLY A 15 14.26 9.47 -0.58
CA GLY A 15 14.24 8.09 -0.12
C GLY A 15 13.65 7.08 -1.10
N LEU A 16 13.45 7.41 -2.38
CA LEU A 16 13.19 6.41 -3.42
C LEU A 16 14.49 5.81 -3.92
N LEU A 17 14.44 4.59 -4.42
CA LEU A 17 15.55 3.94 -5.09
C LEU A 17 15.42 4.12 -6.61
N THR A 18 16.56 4.33 -7.28
CA THR A 18 16.62 4.31 -8.74
C THR A 18 17.09 2.94 -9.18
N THR A 19 16.34 2.30 -10.04
CA THR A 19 16.65 0.95 -10.52
C THR A 19 16.45 0.83 -12.03
N ILE A 20 17.00 -0.21 -12.63
CA ILE A 20 16.71 -0.59 -14.01
C ILE A 20 15.37 -1.35 -14.00
N ALA A 21 14.41 -0.86 -14.77
CA ALA A 21 13.13 -1.53 -14.96
C ALA A 21 13.29 -2.76 -15.86
N TRP A 22 13.95 -2.58 -17.01
CA TRP A 22 14.37 -3.68 -17.91
C TRP A 22 15.46 -3.22 -18.86
N ASN A 23 16.12 -4.20 -19.48
CA ASN A 23 17.03 -4.03 -20.60
C ASN A 23 16.68 -5.09 -21.65
N ILE A 24 16.13 -4.67 -22.78
CA ILE A 24 15.70 -5.54 -23.88
C ILE A 24 16.20 -4.96 -25.20
N ASN A 25 16.92 -5.77 -25.99
CA ASN A 25 17.47 -5.34 -27.29
C ASN A 25 18.31 -4.05 -27.20
N ASP A 26 19.18 -3.95 -26.19
CA ASP A 26 20.02 -2.79 -25.87
C ASP A 26 19.24 -1.50 -25.51
N GLU A 27 17.94 -1.57 -25.36
CA GLU A 27 17.13 -0.49 -24.81
C GLU A 27 16.97 -0.65 -23.31
N VAL A 28 17.43 0.36 -22.54
CA VAL A 28 17.34 0.39 -21.08
C VAL A 28 16.24 1.35 -20.65
N GLU A 29 15.32 0.86 -19.83
CA GLU A 29 14.39 1.72 -19.11
C GLU A 29 14.64 1.65 -17.60
N TYR A 30 14.41 2.80 -16.94
CA TYR A 30 14.62 2.98 -15.51
C TYR A 30 13.29 3.07 -14.76
N ALA A 31 13.36 2.85 -13.47
CA ALA A 31 12.24 3.04 -12.56
C ALA A 31 12.69 3.70 -11.25
N LEU A 32 11.76 4.44 -10.63
CA LEU A 32 11.81 4.75 -9.22
C LEU A 32 11.11 3.63 -8.44
N GLU A 33 11.74 3.20 -7.37
CA GLU A 33 11.20 2.19 -6.46
C GLU A 33 10.99 2.77 -5.06
N GLY A 34 9.81 2.52 -4.49
CA GLY A 34 9.50 2.81 -3.10
C GLY A 34 9.01 1.56 -2.38
N SER A 35 9.53 1.33 -1.19
CA SER A 35 9.26 0.15 -0.39
C SER A 35 8.26 0.44 0.73
N VAL A 36 7.18 -0.34 0.80
CA VAL A 36 6.26 -0.44 1.94
C VAL A 36 6.56 -1.77 2.62
N PHE A 37 7.12 -1.73 3.83
CA PHE A 37 7.59 -2.94 4.52
C PHE A 37 6.46 -3.85 4.98
N VAL A 38 5.35 -3.25 5.41
CA VAL A 38 4.20 -3.98 5.94
C VAL A 38 2.94 -3.58 5.19
N ALA A 39 2.44 -4.48 4.35
CA ALA A 39 1.20 -4.34 3.60
C ALA A 39 0.26 -5.52 3.90
N GLY A 40 0.14 -6.50 3.02
CA GLY A 40 -0.69 -7.69 3.25
C GLY A 40 -0.32 -8.48 4.51
N SER A 41 0.93 -8.39 4.97
CA SER A 41 1.39 -8.97 6.24
C SER A 41 0.68 -8.38 7.48
N ALA A 42 0.19 -7.14 7.42
CA ALA A 42 -0.65 -6.59 8.50
C ALA A 42 -1.97 -7.36 8.63
N ILE A 43 -2.58 -7.74 7.51
CA ILE A 43 -3.79 -8.56 7.51
C ILE A 43 -3.51 -9.98 8.01
N GLN A 44 -2.37 -10.54 7.64
CA GLN A 44 -1.93 -11.84 8.17
C GLN A 44 -1.73 -11.77 9.69
N TRP A 45 -1.11 -10.71 10.19
CA TRP A 45 -0.93 -10.49 11.63
C TRP A 45 -2.26 -10.40 12.37
N LEU A 46 -3.27 -9.70 11.83
CA LEU A 46 -4.62 -9.67 12.42
C LEU A 46 -5.24 -11.06 12.48
N ARG A 47 -5.00 -11.91 11.46
CA ARG A 47 -5.49 -13.28 11.42
C ARG A 47 -4.74 -14.19 12.39
N ASP A 48 -3.42 -14.23 12.30
CA ASP A 48 -2.58 -15.24 12.94
C ASP A 48 -2.15 -14.83 14.36
N GLY A 49 -1.74 -13.57 14.53
CA GLY A 49 -1.30 -13.00 15.80
C GLY A 49 -2.46 -12.58 16.70
N MET A 50 -3.38 -11.77 16.16
CA MET A 50 -4.50 -11.22 16.92
C MET A 50 -5.75 -12.10 16.88
N ARG A 51 -5.81 -13.09 15.99
CA ARG A 51 -6.93 -14.04 15.80
C ARG A 51 -8.30 -13.35 15.64
N MET A 52 -8.31 -12.22 14.96
CA MET A 52 -9.53 -11.43 14.76
C MET A 52 -10.50 -12.05 13.75
N PHE A 53 -9.99 -12.88 12.83
CA PHE A 53 -10.77 -13.65 11.84
C PHE A 53 -9.99 -14.90 11.44
N GLN A 54 -10.65 -15.82 10.72
CA GLN A 54 -10.05 -17.10 10.35
C GLN A 54 -9.31 -17.06 9.01
N ARG A 55 -9.86 -16.36 8.01
CA ARG A 55 -9.30 -16.29 6.66
C ARG A 55 -9.06 -14.83 6.28
N SER A 56 -7.94 -14.53 5.61
CA SER A 56 -7.58 -13.16 5.22
C SER A 56 -8.69 -12.46 4.41
N LYS A 57 -9.44 -13.18 3.58
CA LYS A 57 -10.58 -12.63 2.84
C LYS A 57 -11.73 -12.13 3.72
N ASP A 58 -11.86 -12.67 4.93
CA ASP A 58 -12.95 -12.30 5.83
C ASP A 58 -12.78 -10.85 6.34
N CYS A 59 -11.57 -10.26 6.27
CA CYS A 59 -11.33 -8.88 6.69
C CYS A 59 -12.16 -7.87 5.90
N GLU A 60 -12.44 -8.11 4.62
CA GLU A 60 -13.29 -7.24 3.81
C GLU A 60 -14.73 -7.20 4.35
N GLU A 61 -15.27 -8.36 4.75
CA GLU A 61 -16.62 -8.46 5.31
C GLU A 61 -16.72 -7.74 6.66
N TYR A 62 -15.66 -7.77 7.47
CA TYR A 62 -15.61 -6.99 8.71
C TYR A 62 -15.56 -5.49 8.42
N ALA A 63 -14.78 -5.05 7.46
CA ALA A 63 -14.70 -3.64 7.09
C ALA A 63 -16.02 -3.08 6.57
N LYS A 64 -16.82 -3.89 5.86
CA LYS A 64 -18.16 -3.51 5.38
C LYS A 64 -19.23 -3.35 6.48
N ARG A 65 -18.96 -3.79 7.71
CA ARG A 65 -19.91 -3.67 8.84
C ARG A 65 -19.88 -2.32 9.54
N VAL A 66 -18.92 -1.48 9.20
CA VAL A 66 -18.76 -0.13 9.72
C VAL A 66 -18.64 0.86 8.56
N GLU A 67 -19.07 2.08 8.76
CA GLU A 67 -18.98 3.12 7.74
C GLU A 67 -17.55 3.66 7.58
N THR A 68 -16.82 3.72 8.69
CA THR A 68 -15.45 4.26 8.75
C THR A 68 -14.67 3.52 9.83
N SER A 69 -13.35 3.79 9.91
CA SER A 69 -12.49 3.36 11.03
C SER A 69 -12.78 4.10 12.36
N ASP A 70 -13.76 5.01 12.39
CA ASP A 70 -14.19 5.80 13.55
C ASP A 70 -13.03 6.54 14.26
N GLY A 71 -12.14 7.14 13.45
CA GLY A 71 -10.96 7.86 13.96
C GLY A 71 -9.84 6.96 14.45
N VAL A 72 -9.96 5.64 14.31
CA VAL A 72 -8.86 4.71 14.60
C VAL A 72 -7.87 4.71 13.45
N TYR A 73 -6.59 4.83 13.76
CA TYR A 73 -5.49 4.73 12.81
C TYR A 73 -4.49 3.69 13.27
N VAL A 74 -4.01 2.87 12.34
CA VAL A 74 -2.97 1.86 12.59
C VAL A 74 -1.74 2.24 11.79
N VAL A 75 -0.59 2.32 12.45
CA VAL A 75 0.74 2.42 11.82
C VAL A 75 1.38 1.05 11.91
N PRO A 76 1.43 0.26 10.82
CA PRO A 76 1.89 -1.13 10.88
C PRO A 76 3.42 -1.23 10.73
N ALA A 77 4.18 -0.48 11.53
CA ALA A 77 5.64 -0.46 11.49
C ALA A 77 6.26 -1.66 12.23
N PHE A 78 5.81 -2.89 11.94
CA PHE A 78 6.25 -4.09 12.67
C PHE A 78 7.73 -4.39 12.53
N VAL A 79 8.31 -3.99 11.39
CA VAL A 79 9.73 -4.13 11.04
C VAL A 79 10.34 -2.78 10.61
N GLY A 80 9.81 -1.69 11.15
CA GLY A 80 10.16 -0.34 10.76
C GLY A 80 9.27 0.22 9.63
N LEU A 81 9.59 1.42 9.19
CA LEU A 81 8.96 2.12 8.08
C LEU A 81 9.92 2.20 6.89
N GLY A 82 9.43 1.87 5.70
CA GLY A 82 10.16 2.03 4.44
C GLY A 82 10.08 3.45 3.89
N THR A 83 9.97 3.56 2.57
CA THR A 83 9.87 4.85 1.87
C THR A 83 8.64 5.65 2.30
N PRO A 84 8.77 6.97 2.54
CA PRO A 84 9.99 7.79 2.42
C PRO A 84 10.78 7.92 3.73
N TYR A 85 10.35 7.27 4.79
CA TYR A 85 10.82 7.50 6.17
C TYR A 85 12.15 6.82 6.48
N TRP A 86 12.35 5.59 6.00
CA TRP A 86 13.52 4.74 6.26
C TRP A 86 13.89 4.66 7.75
N ASP A 87 12.86 4.52 8.60
CA ASP A 87 13.00 4.37 10.04
C ASP A 87 12.88 2.89 10.44
N ASN A 88 14.00 2.26 10.68
CA ASN A 88 14.07 0.84 11.09
C ASN A 88 13.71 0.63 12.56
N ASP A 89 13.70 1.69 13.36
CA ASP A 89 13.42 1.64 14.79
C ASP A 89 11.94 1.91 15.10
N ALA A 90 11.19 2.47 14.16
CA ALA A 90 9.75 2.63 14.28
C ALA A 90 9.07 1.29 14.60
N ARG A 91 8.06 1.34 15.44
CA ARG A 91 7.23 0.17 15.79
C ARG A 91 5.76 0.48 15.57
N GLY A 92 4.98 -0.59 15.42
CA GLY A 92 3.54 -0.48 15.20
C GLY A 92 2.85 0.30 16.31
N ALA A 93 1.91 1.17 15.94
CA ALA A 93 1.13 1.97 16.85
C ALA A 93 -0.33 2.02 16.42
N VAL A 94 -1.22 2.23 17.39
CA VAL A 94 -2.65 2.43 17.16
C VAL A 94 -3.07 3.71 17.87
N PHE A 95 -3.78 4.57 17.14
CA PHE A 95 -4.26 5.85 17.64
C PHE A 95 -5.79 5.93 17.53
N GLY A 96 -6.40 6.81 18.30
CA GLY A 96 -7.83 7.13 18.20
C GLY A 96 -8.76 6.08 18.85
N VAL A 97 -8.24 5.13 19.62
CA VAL A 97 -9.05 4.11 20.31
C VAL A 97 -9.89 4.75 21.40
N THR A 98 -11.18 4.49 21.41
CA THR A 98 -12.15 4.90 22.42
C THR A 98 -12.89 3.69 23.00
N ARG A 99 -13.73 3.91 24.00
CA ARG A 99 -14.60 2.86 24.55
C ARG A 99 -15.60 2.32 23.50
N ALA A 100 -15.93 3.11 22.47
CA ALA A 100 -16.84 2.71 21.39
C ALA A 100 -16.14 1.91 20.28
N THR A 101 -14.81 1.88 20.28
CA THR A 101 -14.03 1.16 19.26
C THR A 101 -14.34 -0.33 19.30
N LYS A 102 -14.68 -0.87 18.14
CA LYS A 102 -14.97 -2.28 17.91
C LYS A 102 -13.86 -2.94 17.10
N LYS A 103 -13.86 -4.25 17.09
CA LYS A 103 -12.95 -5.07 16.25
C LYS A 103 -12.99 -4.65 14.79
N GLU A 104 -14.17 -4.36 14.29
CA GLU A 104 -14.41 -3.92 12.90
C GLU A 104 -13.65 -2.63 12.58
N HIS A 105 -13.68 -1.63 13.49
CA HIS A 105 -12.93 -0.38 13.30
C HIS A 105 -11.43 -0.62 13.24
N PHE A 106 -10.92 -1.52 14.09
CA PHE A 106 -9.50 -1.88 14.09
C PHE A 106 -9.07 -2.59 12.80
N ILE A 107 -9.89 -3.53 12.32
CA ILE A 107 -9.64 -4.23 11.05
C ILE A 107 -9.68 -3.24 9.88
N THR A 108 -10.68 -2.36 9.85
CA THR A 108 -10.82 -1.30 8.84
C THR A 108 -9.60 -0.39 8.80
N ALA A 109 -9.19 0.14 9.96
CA ALA A 109 -8.01 0.99 10.07
C ALA A 109 -6.73 0.29 9.60
N THR A 110 -6.60 -1.01 9.85
CA THR A 110 -5.45 -1.79 9.37
C THR A 110 -5.46 -1.94 7.84
N ILE A 111 -6.63 -2.16 7.23
CA ILE A 111 -6.73 -2.19 5.76
C ILE A 111 -6.40 -0.82 5.18
N GLU A 112 -6.94 0.25 5.75
CA GLU A 112 -6.72 1.63 5.31
C GLU A 112 -5.24 2.04 5.41
N SER A 113 -4.51 1.54 6.41
CA SER A 113 -3.09 1.82 6.60
C SER A 113 -2.22 1.43 5.40
N ILE A 114 -2.60 0.38 4.67
CA ILE A 114 -1.91 -0.06 3.45
C ILE A 114 -2.06 1.01 2.35
N ALA A 115 -3.26 1.58 2.23
CA ALA A 115 -3.54 2.60 1.24
C ALA A 115 -2.85 3.94 1.59
N TYR A 116 -2.79 4.32 2.87
CA TYR A 116 -2.07 5.50 3.32
C TYR A 116 -0.58 5.42 2.99
N GLN A 117 0.09 4.32 3.36
CA GLN A 117 1.51 4.11 3.02
C GLN A 117 1.75 4.14 1.49
N SER A 118 0.86 3.52 0.73
CA SER A 118 0.94 3.55 -0.73
C SER A 118 0.81 4.97 -1.29
N LYS A 119 -0.04 5.79 -0.67
CA LYS A 119 -0.21 7.20 -1.04
C LYS A 119 1.06 7.99 -0.78
N ASP A 120 1.69 7.85 0.39
CA ASP A 120 2.92 8.55 0.74
C ASP A 120 4.03 8.27 -0.29
N VAL A 121 4.24 7.00 -0.63
CA VAL A 121 5.20 6.60 -1.67
C VAL A 121 4.86 7.22 -3.03
N MET A 122 3.58 7.21 -3.43
CA MET A 122 3.17 7.78 -4.71
C MET A 122 3.32 9.30 -4.77
N GLU A 123 3.08 10.00 -3.68
CA GLU A 123 3.26 11.46 -3.62
C GLU A 123 4.73 11.84 -3.83
N VAL A 124 5.64 11.12 -3.17
CA VAL A 124 7.09 11.32 -3.39
C VAL A 124 7.49 10.96 -4.82
N MET A 125 7.01 9.85 -5.38
CA MET A 125 7.26 9.47 -6.77
C MET A 125 6.82 10.56 -7.76
N LYS A 126 5.61 11.11 -7.57
CA LYS A 126 5.10 12.19 -8.44
C LYS A 126 5.95 13.44 -8.36
N GLU A 127 6.35 13.82 -7.15
CA GLU A 127 7.13 15.03 -6.91
C GLU A 127 8.52 14.93 -7.54
N GLU A 128 9.21 13.82 -7.33
CA GLU A 128 10.59 13.68 -7.80
C GLU A 128 10.71 13.35 -9.28
N ALA A 129 9.81 12.56 -9.84
CA ALA A 129 9.81 12.25 -11.27
C ALA A 129 9.28 13.39 -12.13
N GLY A 130 8.43 14.25 -11.57
CA GLY A 130 7.68 15.24 -12.33
C GLY A 130 6.69 14.62 -13.31
N ILE A 131 6.35 13.34 -13.12
CA ILE A 131 5.48 12.56 -14.01
C ILE A 131 4.07 12.52 -13.43
N ARG A 132 3.08 12.86 -14.25
CA ARG A 132 1.68 12.68 -13.87
C ARG A 132 1.29 11.21 -13.92
N ILE A 133 1.07 10.61 -12.76
CA ILE A 133 0.59 9.22 -12.67
C ILE A 133 -0.89 9.20 -13.06
N LYS A 134 -1.23 8.42 -14.09
CA LYS A 134 -2.61 8.26 -14.56
C LYS A 134 -3.23 6.95 -14.11
N THR A 135 -2.41 5.93 -13.89
CA THR A 135 -2.86 4.57 -13.57
C THR A 135 -1.90 3.93 -12.59
N LEU A 136 -2.43 3.24 -11.59
CA LEU A 136 -1.70 2.32 -10.73
C LEU A 136 -2.17 0.89 -11.07
N ALA A 137 -1.25 0.07 -11.55
CA ALA A 137 -1.47 -1.36 -11.67
C ALA A 137 -1.17 -2.02 -10.33
N VAL A 138 -2.08 -2.84 -9.83
CA VAL A 138 -1.93 -3.56 -8.56
C VAL A 138 -2.07 -5.05 -8.78
N ASP A 139 -1.31 -5.83 -8.03
CA ASP A 139 -1.31 -7.29 -8.06
C ASP A 139 -1.04 -7.85 -6.65
N GLY A 140 -1.16 -9.17 -6.50
CA GLY A 140 -0.96 -9.86 -5.24
C GLY A 140 -2.24 -10.04 -4.42
N GLY A 141 -2.16 -10.81 -3.34
CA GLY A 141 -3.33 -11.24 -2.56
C GLY A 141 -4.16 -10.09 -1.97
N ALA A 142 -3.52 -8.98 -1.60
CA ALA A 142 -4.23 -7.82 -1.06
C ALA A 142 -5.09 -7.09 -2.11
N SER A 143 -4.75 -7.20 -3.40
CA SER A 143 -5.52 -6.58 -4.48
C SER A 143 -6.89 -7.23 -4.71
N ALA A 144 -7.13 -8.41 -4.16
CA ALA A 144 -8.43 -9.06 -4.17
C ALA A 144 -9.44 -8.46 -3.17
N ASN A 145 -8.98 -7.61 -2.25
CA ASN A 145 -9.84 -6.93 -1.29
C ASN A 145 -10.45 -5.67 -1.93
N ASN A 146 -11.76 -5.71 -2.22
CA ASN A 146 -12.45 -4.61 -2.89
C ASN A 146 -12.55 -3.36 -2.02
N TYR A 147 -12.68 -3.50 -0.69
CA TYR A 147 -12.68 -2.35 0.22
C TYR A 147 -11.34 -1.59 0.12
N LEU A 148 -10.21 -2.31 0.21
CA LEU A 148 -8.89 -1.70 0.04
C LEU A 148 -8.75 -1.00 -1.31
N MET A 149 -9.17 -1.67 -2.39
CA MET A 149 -9.05 -1.11 -3.74
C MET A 149 -9.89 0.17 -3.90
N GLN A 150 -11.12 0.16 -3.40
CA GLN A 150 -11.99 1.33 -3.45
C GLN A 150 -11.45 2.48 -2.59
N PHE A 151 -11.01 2.17 -1.37
CA PHE A 151 -10.44 3.17 -0.46
C PHE A 151 -9.17 3.80 -1.06
N GLN A 152 -8.27 2.95 -1.56
CA GLN A 152 -7.03 3.41 -2.21
C GLN A 152 -7.34 4.29 -3.43
N ALA A 153 -8.29 3.90 -4.28
CA ALA A 153 -8.72 4.73 -5.39
C ALA A 153 -9.25 6.09 -4.91
N SER A 154 -10.05 6.11 -3.84
CA SER A 154 -10.65 7.34 -3.30
C SER A 154 -9.61 8.31 -2.75
N ILE A 155 -8.62 7.84 -1.99
CA ILE A 155 -7.57 8.71 -1.42
C ILE A 155 -6.55 9.18 -2.45
N LEU A 156 -6.40 8.47 -3.57
CA LEU A 156 -5.52 8.82 -4.67
C LEU A 156 -6.23 9.67 -5.74
N ALA A 157 -7.57 9.64 -5.79
CA ALA A 157 -8.40 10.22 -6.86
C ALA A 157 -8.47 11.75 -6.89
N ARG A 158 -7.71 12.50 -6.08
CA ARG A 158 -7.61 13.97 -6.22
C ARG A 158 -7.10 14.44 -7.58
N SER A 159 -6.77 13.52 -8.50
CA SER A 159 -6.42 13.79 -9.90
C SER A 159 -6.72 12.55 -10.75
N SER A 160 -7.75 12.56 -11.59
CA SER A 160 -8.04 11.64 -12.75
C SER A 160 -7.22 10.33 -12.77
N PHE A 161 -7.37 9.50 -11.75
CA PHE A 161 -6.52 8.34 -11.52
C PHE A 161 -7.34 7.06 -11.73
N ARG A 162 -6.78 6.07 -12.40
CA ARG A 162 -7.40 4.76 -12.60
C ARG A 162 -6.59 3.69 -11.86
N LEU A 163 -7.25 2.95 -10.96
CA LEU A 163 -6.72 1.72 -10.43
C LEU A 163 -6.98 0.58 -11.41
N SER A 164 -5.95 -0.18 -11.76
CA SER A 164 -6.05 -1.37 -12.61
C SER A 164 -5.58 -2.58 -11.82
N VAL A 165 -6.50 -3.49 -11.51
CA VAL A 165 -6.18 -4.76 -10.84
C VAL A 165 -5.76 -5.76 -11.91
N ARG A 166 -4.54 -6.26 -11.83
CA ARG A 166 -4.07 -7.40 -12.63
C ARG A 166 -4.38 -8.67 -11.85
N HIS A 167 -5.31 -9.47 -12.33
CA HIS A 167 -5.46 -10.82 -11.85
C HIS A 167 -4.31 -11.63 -12.46
N GLY A 168 -3.23 -11.79 -11.71
CA GLY A 168 -2.13 -12.66 -12.11
C GLY A 168 -2.67 -14.06 -12.32
N ARG A 169 -2.45 -14.64 -13.50
CA ARG A 169 -2.52 -16.09 -13.63
C ARG A 169 -1.43 -16.60 -12.70
N THR A 170 -1.81 -17.28 -11.63
CA THR A 170 -0.88 -18.12 -10.88
C THR A 170 -0.25 -19.07 -11.87
N CYS A 171 1.05 -18.91 -12.14
CA CYS A 171 1.81 -20.02 -12.70
C CYS A 171 1.69 -21.14 -11.67
N GLY A 172 0.88 -22.16 -11.99
CA GLY A 172 0.82 -23.40 -11.23
C GLY A 172 2.20 -24.12 -11.27
N PRO A 173 2.37 -25.09 -10.38
CA PRO A 173 3.63 -25.79 -10.18
C PRO A 173 4.14 -26.46 -11.43
#